data_45489e6e31988821d0b80bd4c8976257
#
_entry.id   45489e6e31988821d0b80bd4c8976257
#
_cell.length_a   1.000
_cell.length_b   1.000
_cell.length_c   1.000
_cell.angle_alpha   90.00
_cell.angle_beta   90.00
_cell.angle_gamma   90.00
#
_symmetry.space_group_name_H-M   'P 1'
#
loop_
_entity.id
_entity.type
_entity.pdbx_description
1 polymer ?
#
loop_
_entity_poly.entity_id
_entity_poly.type
_entity_poly.pdbx_seq_one_letter_code
_entity_poly.pdbx_strand_id
1 'polypeptide(L)'
;SIHTQNYLKETVRLAGGFDDKGALTPEIQARALAALARFNERLAGLPSTQVRAVGTQAMRVATNAADFLKKAEETLGYRIDILSGHEEARLVFKGCAHTLPLSDKRRLVVDIGGASTEIIIGKGLEAQRYESFRMGCVNTSIRFFREGKITQKSLDRAITALSLIHISEPT
;
A
#
# COMPACT_ATOMS: atom_id res chain seq x y z
N SER A 1 -15.22 -19.66 4.62
CA SER A 1 -15.24 -18.41 5.37
C SER A 1 -13.85 -18.10 5.90
N ILE A 2 -13.43 -16.84 5.85
CA ILE A 2 -12.17 -16.37 6.44
C ILE A 2 -12.47 -15.97 7.88
N HIS A 3 -11.73 -16.53 8.85
CA HIS A 3 -11.87 -16.19 10.26
C HIS A 3 -10.59 -15.50 10.72
N THR A 4 -10.71 -14.26 11.21
CA THR A 4 -9.60 -13.54 11.82
C THR A 4 -9.38 -14.07 13.23
N GLN A 5 -8.23 -14.69 13.48
CA GLN A 5 -7.86 -15.18 14.81
C GLN A 5 -7.18 -14.10 15.66
N ASN A 6 -6.36 -13.26 15.02
CA ASN A 6 -5.65 -12.20 15.69
C ASN A 6 -5.39 -11.04 14.73
N TYR A 7 -5.25 -9.83 15.26
CA TYR A 7 -4.99 -8.63 14.49
C TYR A 7 -3.96 -7.74 15.21
N LEU A 8 -2.86 -7.45 14.53
CA LEU A 8 -1.85 -6.50 14.98
C LEU A 8 -1.68 -5.41 13.93
N LYS A 9 -1.78 -4.16 14.34
CA LYS A 9 -1.57 -2.98 13.47
C LYS A 9 -0.50 -2.08 14.04
N GLU A 10 0.49 -1.74 13.21
CA GLU A 10 1.55 -0.79 13.52
C GLU A 10 1.57 0.32 12.49
N THR A 11 1.48 1.57 12.95
CA THR A 11 1.47 2.73 12.06
C THR A 11 2.90 3.21 11.78
N VAL A 12 3.48 2.78 10.68
CA VAL A 12 4.85 3.13 10.28
C VAL A 12 4.89 4.38 9.39
N ARG A 13 3.96 4.52 8.44
CA ARG A 13 3.88 5.62 7.46
C ARG A 13 5.10 5.68 6.54
N LEU A 14 5.50 4.56 5.95
CA LEU A 14 6.64 4.47 5.01
C LEU A 14 6.60 5.53 3.91
N ALA A 15 5.43 5.77 3.33
CA ALA A 15 5.24 6.75 2.26
C ALA A 15 5.53 8.21 2.65
N GLY A 16 5.56 8.52 3.94
CA GLY A 16 5.91 9.85 4.47
C GLY A 16 7.37 10.00 4.88
N GLY A 17 8.20 8.96 4.71
CA GLY A 17 9.59 8.94 5.17
C GLY A 17 10.64 8.88 4.07
N PHE A 18 10.38 9.47 2.91
CA PHE A 18 11.37 9.61 1.86
C PHE A 18 12.17 10.90 2.01
N ASP A 19 13.47 10.83 1.70
CA ASP A 19 14.31 12.00 1.53
C ASP A 19 14.16 12.63 0.12
N ASP A 20 14.90 13.69 -0.14
CA ASP A 20 14.87 14.40 -1.44
C ASP A 20 15.38 13.55 -2.62
N LYS A 21 16.07 12.43 -2.34
CA LYS A 21 16.58 11.48 -3.34
C LYS A 21 15.64 10.27 -3.52
N GLY A 22 14.50 10.25 -2.84
CA GLY A 22 13.55 9.15 -2.86
C GLY A 22 14.00 7.92 -2.09
N ALA A 23 14.95 8.06 -1.16
CA ALA A 23 15.36 6.98 -0.27
C ALA A 23 14.55 7.01 1.03
N LEU A 24 14.27 5.85 1.61
CA LEU A 24 13.71 5.75 2.96
C LEU A 24 14.74 6.24 3.97
N THR A 25 14.36 7.23 4.78
CA THR A 25 15.26 7.81 5.78
C THR A 25 15.61 6.79 6.88
N PRO A 26 16.77 6.94 7.56
CA PRO A 26 17.16 6.03 8.65
C PRO A 26 16.07 5.92 9.74
N GLU A 27 15.39 7.00 10.07
CA GLU A 27 14.35 7.05 11.11
C GLU A 27 13.14 6.20 10.72
N ILE A 28 12.69 6.29 9.45
CA ILE A 28 11.55 5.50 8.99
C ILE A 28 11.92 4.03 8.85
N GLN A 29 13.17 3.73 8.41
CA GLN A 29 13.68 2.37 8.38
C GLN A 29 13.70 1.75 9.78
N ALA A 30 14.25 2.45 10.78
CA ALA A 30 14.30 1.98 12.16
C ALA A 30 12.89 1.72 12.72
N ARG A 31 11.93 2.60 12.45
CA ARG A 31 10.53 2.43 12.86
C ARG A 31 9.88 1.20 12.21
N ALA A 32 10.16 0.99 10.92
CA ALA A 32 9.66 -0.17 10.20
C ALA A 32 10.26 -1.48 10.73
N LEU A 33 11.57 -1.52 10.96
CA LEU A 33 12.24 -2.70 11.52
C LEU A 33 11.73 -3.02 12.92
N ALA A 34 11.51 -2.02 13.78
CA ALA A 34 10.92 -2.22 15.09
C ALA A 34 9.49 -2.80 15.02
N ALA A 35 8.69 -2.38 14.04
CA ALA A 35 7.38 -2.97 13.79
C ALA A 35 7.50 -4.43 13.30
N LEU A 36 8.41 -4.71 12.37
CA LEU A 36 8.63 -6.06 11.85
C LEU A 36 9.13 -7.02 12.94
N ALA A 37 9.97 -6.56 13.88
CA ALA A 37 10.41 -7.37 15.02
C ALA A 37 9.20 -7.82 15.87
N ARG A 38 8.24 -6.92 16.15
CA ARG A 38 7.01 -7.27 16.87
C ARG A 38 6.12 -8.26 16.09
N PHE A 39 6.10 -8.15 14.75
CA PHE A 39 5.41 -9.15 13.92
C PHE A 39 6.12 -10.50 13.98
N ASN A 40 7.47 -10.53 13.94
CA ASN A 40 8.23 -11.77 14.07
C ASN A 40 7.90 -12.50 15.38
N GLU A 41 7.86 -11.80 16.52
CA GLU A 41 7.48 -12.38 17.81
C GLU A 41 6.11 -13.07 17.76
N ARG A 42 5.15 -12.49 17.02
CA ARG A 42 3.80 -13.05 16.86
C ARG A 42 3.72 -14.22 15.88
N LEU A 43 4.63 -14.25 14.93
CA LEU A 43 4.70 -15.28 13.90
C LEU A 43 5.63 -16.43 14.29
N ALA A 44 6.33 -16.32 15.43
CA ALA A 44 7.29 -17.30 15.89
C ALA A 44 6.70 -18.72 15.90
N GLY A 45 7.41 -19.67 15.27
CA GLY A 45 7.00 -21.07 15.18
C GLY A 45 6.07 -21.39 14.00
N LEU A 46 5.60 -20.41 13.22
CA LEU A 46 4.86 -20.69 12.00
C LEU A 46 5.82 -21.06 10.86
N PRO A 47 5.53 -22.12 10.08
CA PRO A 47 6.32 -22.46 8.90
C PRO A 47 6.15 -21.39 7.82
N SER A 48 7.18 -21.13 7.03
CA SER A 48 7.18 -20.13 5.96
C SER A 48 6.06 -20.32 4.93
N THR A 49 5.57 -21.54 4.77
CA THR A 49 4.42 -21.87 3.90
C THR A 49 3.09 -21.30 4.38
N GLN A 50 2.99 -20.93 5.64
CA GLN A 50 1.79 -20.36 6.26
C GLN A 50 1.87 -18.83 6.42
N VAL A 51 3.01 -18.23 6.13
CA VAL A 51 3.21 -16.78 6.25
C VAL A 51 3.36 -16.16 4.87
N ARG A 52 2.61 -15.11 4.62
CA ARG A 52 2.77 -14.29 3.43
C ARG A 52 2.96 -12.84 3.82
N ALA A 53 4.16 -12.32 3.59
CA ALA A 53 4.48 -10.92 3.78
C ALA A 53 4.62 -10.23 2.43
N VAL A 54 4.04 -9.04 2.31
CA VAL A 54 4.04 -8.28 1.05
C VAL A 54 4.40 -6.82 1.31
N GLY A 55 5.15 -6.25 0.36
CA GLY A 55 5.39 -4.81 0.27
C GLY A 55 4.69 -4.24 -0.96
N THR A 56 4.27 -2.98 -0.87
CA THR A 56 3.51 -2.31 -1.92
C THR A 56 4.22 -1.05 -2.41
N GLN A 57 3.49 0.01 -2.78
CA GLN A 57 4.00 1.19 -3.47
C GLN A 57 5.26 1.80 -2.85
N ALA A 58 5.35 1.95 -1.53
CA ALA A 58 6.53 2.54 -0.89
C ALA A 58 7.82 1.76 -1.21
N MET A 59 7.73 0.42 -1.24
CA MET A 59 8.86 -0.45 -1.58
C MET A 59 9.18 -0.48 -3.08
N ARG A 60 8.19 -0.23 -3.94
CA ARG A 60 8.41 -0.12 -5.39
C ARG A 60 9.18 1.13 -5.79
N VAL A 61 9.02 2.23 -5.06
CA VAL A 61 9.58 3.54 -5.44
C VAL A 61 10.83 3.95 -4.66
N ALA A 62 11.11 3.32 -3.52
CA ALA A 62 12.26 3.65 -2.70
C ALA A 62 13.58 3.34 -3.44
N THR A 63 14.48 4.32 -3.57
CA THR A 63 15.77 4.13 -4.24
C THR A 63 16.70 3.18 -3.48
N ASN A 64 16.50 3.03 -2.18
CA ASN A 64 17.22 2.10 -1.30
C ASN A 64 16.37 0.88 -0.88
N ALA A 65 15.34 0.53 -1.66
CA ALA A 65 14.43 -0.56 -1.34
C ALA A 65 15.15 -1.90 -1.18
N ALA A 66 16.11 -2.21 -2.05
CA ALA A 66 16.81 -3.49 -2.04
C ALA A 66 17.60 -3.73 -0.72
N ASP A 67 18.30 -2.70 -0.24
CA ASP A 67 19.08 -2.80 1.01
C ASP A 67 18.16 -2.83 2.24
N PHE A 68 17.07 -2.06 2.20
CA PHE A 68 16.09 -2.10 3.27
C PHE A 68 15.35 -3.44 3.32
N LEU A 69 15.00 -4.01 2.15
CA LEU A 69 14.30 -5.30 2.06
C LEU A 69 15.09 -6.42 2.72
N LYS A 70 16.41 -6.50 2.52
CA LYS A 70 17.28 -7.49 3.19
C LYS A 70 17.15 -7.40 4.71
N LYS A 71 17.30 -6.19 5.26
CA LYS A 71 17.16 -5.96 6.70
C LYS A 71 15.74 -6.29 7.21
N ALA A 72 14.74 -5.97 6.41
CA ALA A 72 13.34 -6.24 6.74
C ALA A 72 13.05 -7.74 6.79
N GLU A 73 13.54 -8.51 5.82
CA GLU A 73 13.40 -9.97 5.78
C GLU A 73 14.16 -10.65 6.93
N GLU A 74 15.39 -10.20 7.21
CA GLU A 74 16.17 -10.68 8.35
C GLU A 74 15.44 -10.42 9.68
N THR A 75 14.84 -9.24 9.84
CA THR A 75 14.13 -8.85 11.05
C THR A 75 12.80 -9.60 11.20
N LEU A 76 12.06 -9.75 10.11
CA LEU A 76 10.77 -10.45 10.09
C LEU A 76 10.92 -11.96 10.20
N GLY A 77 12.05 -12.52 9.70
CA GLY A 77 12.28 -13.96 9.61
C GLY A 77 11.58 -14.64 8.44
N TYR A 78 10.96 -13.87 7.54
CA TYR A 78 10.23 -14.37 6.38
C TYR A 78 10.50 -13.49 5.15
N ARG A 79 10.40 -14.11 3.98
CA ARG A 79 10.52 -13.41 2.71
C ARG A 79 9.37 -12.41 2.53
N ILE A 80 9.68 -11.25 1.92
CA ILE A 80 8.72 -10.19 1.61
C ILE A 80 8.61 -10.04 0.09
N ASP A 81 7.46 -10.37 -0.48
CA ASP A 81 7.18 -10.20 -1.90
C ASP A 81 6.77 -8.77 -2.20
N ILE A 82 7.38 -8.14 -3.20
CA ILE A 82 6.98 -6.79 -3.63
C ILE A 82 5.93 -6.93 -4.73
N LEU A 83 4.69 -6.54 -4.40
CA LEU A 83 3.58 -6.62 -5.32
C LEU A 83 3.62 -5.48 -6.36
N SER A 84 3.31 -5.79 -7.62
CA SER A 84 2.96 -4.76 -8.60
C SER A 84 1.64 -4.05 -8.21
N GLY A 85 1.40 -2.84 -8.72
CA GLY A 85 0.13 -2.15 -8.46
C GLY A 85 -1.08 -2.93 -8.95
N HIS A 86 -0.95 -3.61 -10.08
CA HIS A 86 -2.01 -4.47 -10.63
C HIS A 86 -2.29 -5.70 -9.75
N GLU A 87 -1.26 -6.35 -9.22
CA GLU A 87 -1.45 -7.48 -8.31
C GLU A 87 -2.04 -7.03 -6.96
N GLU A 88 -1.61 -5.87 -6.45
CA GLU A 88 -2.20 -5.23 -5.27
C GLU A 88 -3.70 -4.99 -5.49
N ALA A 89 -4.09 -4.35 -6.61
CA ALA A 89 -5.49 -4.11 -6.97
C ALA A 89 -6.32 -5.41 -7.04
N ARG A 90 -5.77 -6.44 -7.69
CA ARG A 90 -6.43 -7.75 -7.80
C ARG A 90 -6.68 -8.38 -6.43
N LEU A 91 -5.71 -8.33 -5.54
CA LEU A 91 -5.81 -8.90 -4.20
C LEU A 91 -6.78 -8.10 -3.31
N VAL A 92 -6.76 -6.78 -3.41
CA VAL A 92 -7.72 -5.90 -2.71
C VAL A 92 -9.14 -6.23 -3.12
N PHE A 93 -9.41 -6.32 -4.44
CA PHE A 93 -10.75 -6.70 -4.92
C PHE A 93 -11.19 -8.06 -4.37
N LYS A 94 -10.31 -9.05 -4.42
CA LYS A 94 -10.59 -10.40 -3.92
C LYS A 94 -10.89 -10.39 -2.42
N GLY A 95 -10.12 -9.65 -1.64
CA GLY A 95 -10.36 -9.48 -0.21
C GLY A 95 -11.72 -8.86 0.08
N CYS A 96 -12.05 -7.73 -0.56
CA CYS A 96 -13.36 -7.08 -0.44
C CYS A 96 -14.51 -8.00 -0.87
N ALA A 97 -14.35 -8.70 -1.99
CA ALA A 97 -15.40 -9.57 -2.51
C ALA A 97 -15.71 -10.76 -1.59
N HIS A 98 -14.72 -11.26 -0.83
CA HIS A 98 -14.93 -12.31 0.17
C HIS A 98 -15.65 -11.84 1.44
N THR A 99 -15.60 -10.55 1.76
CA THR A 99 -16.27 -9.98 2.95
C THR A 99 -17.69 -9.53 2.67
N LEU A 100 -18.08 -9.41 1.40
CA LEU A 100 -19.39 -8.95 0.98
C LEU A 100 -20.28 -10.12 0.53
N PRO A 101 -21.60 -9.99 0.61
CA PRO A 101 -22.52 -10.99 0.06
C PRO A 101 -22.23 -11.27 -1.41
N LEU A 102 -22.37 -12.52 -1.85
CA LEU A 102 -22.25 -12.88 -3.26
C LEU A 102 -23.26 -12.10 -4.09
N SER A 103 -22.84 -11.63 -5.26
CA SER A 103 -23.69 -10.85 -6.16
C SER A 103 -23.22 -11.03 -7.61
N ASP A 104 -24.19 -11.15 -8.51
CA ASP A 104 -23.94 -11.16 -9.96
C ASP A 104 -23.76 -9.76 -10.56
N LYS A 105 -23.95 -8.73 -9.77
CA LYS A 105 -23.74 -7.34 -10.22
C LYS A 105 -22.25 -7.02 -10.23
N ARG A 106 -21.85 -6.13 -11.14
CA ARG A 106 -20.53 -5.52 -11.13
C ARG A 106 -20.36 -4.68 -9.88
N ARG A 107 -19.16 -4.70 -9.31
CA ARG A 107 -18.75 -3.91 -8.17
C ARG A 107 -17.59 -3.03 -8.54
N LEU A 108 -17.63 -1.79 -8.07
CA LEU A 108 -16.50 -0.88 -8.05
C LEU A 108 -15.89 -0.93 -6.64
N VAL A 109 -14.59 -1.19 -6.58
CA VAL A 109 -13.79 -1.06 -5.36
C VAL A 109 -12.77 0.04 -5.59
N VAL A 110 -12.67 0.95 -4.64
CA VAL A 110 -11.67 2.01 -4.61
C VAL A 110 -10.90 1.87 -3.31
N ASP A 111 -9.61 1.62 -3.41
CA ASP A 111 -8.69 1.56 -2.27
C ASP A 111 -7.78 2.77 -2.28
N ILE A 112 -7.94 3.65 -1.31
CA ILE A 112 -7.14 4.87 -1.16
C ILE A 112 -6.07 4.62 -0.09
N GLY A 113 -4.90 4.17 -0.54
CA GLY A 113 -3.74 3.94 0.31
C GLY A 113 -2.97 5.21 0.66
N GLY A 114 -1.82 5.04 1.31
CA GLY A 114 -0.93 6.15 1.65
C GLY A 114 -0.19 6.74 0.44
N ALA A 115 0.25 5.88 -0.47
CA ALA A 115 1.11 6.24 -1.61
C ALA A 115 0.46 5.97 -2.97
N SER A 116 -0.54 5.09 -3.04
CA SER A 116 -1.27 4.74 -4.26
C SER A 116 -2.77 4.72 -4.03
N THR A 117 -3.51 4.67 -5.12
CA THR A 117 -4.96 4.45 -5.13
C THR A 117 -5.26 3.42 -6.22
N GLU A 118 -5.95 2.36 -5.84
CA GLU A 118 -6.40 1.31 -6.75
C GLU A 118 -7.88 1.48 -7.06
N ILE A 119 -8.23 1.42 -8.35
CA ILE A 119 -9.62 1.44 -8.83
C ILE A 119 -9.88 0.13 -9.54
N ILE A 120 -10.85 -0.64 -9.05
CA ILE A 120 -11.09 -1.99 -9.54
C ILE A 120 -12.57 -2.19 -9.85
N ILE A 121 -12.88 -2.68 -11.04
CA ILE A 121 -14.20 -3.16 -11.41
C ILE A 121 -14.14 -4.67 -11.56
N GLY A 122 -15.04 -5.38 -10.90
CA GLY A 122 -15.11 -6.83 -10.99
C GLY A 122 -16.52 -7.38 -10.76
N LYS A 123 -16.65 -8.68 -10.87
CA LYS A 123 -17.90 -9.43 -10.67
C LYS A 123 -17.60 -10.71 -9.87
N GLY A 124 -18.48 -11.03 -8.93
CA GLY A 124 -18.23 -12.19 -8.05
C GLY A 124 -16.92 -12.00 -7.27
N LEU A 125 -15.98 -12.91 -7.45
CA LEU A 125 -14.64 -12.89 -6.84
C LEU A 125 -13.53 -12.44 -7.82
N GLU A 126 -13.87 -12.06 -9.04
CA GLU A 126 -12.91 -11.77 -10.10
C GLU A 126 -12.83 -10.26 -10.38
N ALA A 127 -11.63 -9.72 -10.31
CA ALA A 127 -11.29 -8.40 -10.84
C ALA A 127 -11.24 -8.47 -12.37
N GLN A 128 -12.03 -7.62 -13.05
CA GLN A 128 -12.14 -7.61 -14.52
C GLN A 128 -11.32 -6.48 -15.15
N ARG A 129 -11.37 -5.30 -14.54
CA ARG A 129 -10.57 -4.13 -14.93
C ARG A 129 -10.06 -3.47 -13.68
N TYR A 130 -8.81 -3.09 -13.66
CA TYR A 130 -8.17 -2.46 -12.51
C TYR A 130 -6.97 -1.65 -12.93
N GLU A 131 -6.79 -0.53 -12.23
CA GLU A 131 -5.67 0.39 -12.37
C GLU A 131 -5.13 0.76 -11.01
N SER A 132 -3.83 1.06 -10.93
CA SER A 132 -3.15 1.55 -9.75
C SER A 132 -2.48 2.88 -10.06
N PHE A 133 -2.89 3.93 -9.37
CA PHE A 133 -2.38 5.28 -9.55
C PHE A 133 -1.42 5.64 -8.42
N ARG A 134 -0.30 6.28 -8.76
CA ARG A 134 0.71 6.75 -7.78
C ARG A 134 0.23 7.97 -7.00
N MET A 135 -0.94 7.91 -6.43
CA MET A 135 -1.60 8.97 -5.73
C MET A 135 -2.38 8.42 -4.54
N GLY A 136 -1.85 8.64 -3.36
CA GLY A 136 -2.46 8.22 -2.10
C GLY A 136 -2.59 9.40 -1.13
N CYS A 137 -3.24 9.18 0.01
CA CYS A 137 -3.55 10.25 0.97
C CYS A 137 -2.28 10.91 1.56
N VAL A 138 -1.21 10.15 1.80
CA VAL A 138 0.02 10.68 2.41
C VAL A 138 0.81 11.54 1.42
N ASN A 139 1.12 11.00 0.23
CA ASN A 139 1.89 11.74 -0.77
C ASN A 139 1.11 12.94 -1.32
N THR A 140 -0.21 12.85 -1.44
CA THR A 140 -1.06 13.99 -1.80
C THR A 140 -1.02 15.08 -0.73
N SER A 141 -1.10 14.70 0.55
CA SER A 141 -1.02 15.65 1.65
C SER A 141 0.33 16.38 1.68
N ILE A 142 1.43 15.64 1.52
CA ILE A 142 2.79 16.22 1.47
C ILE A 142 2.93 17.17 0.28
N ARG A 143 2.38 16.80 -0.87
CA ARG A 143 2.53 17.58 -2.11
C ARG A 143 1.70 18.87 -2.13
N PHE A 144 0.45 18.82 -1.66
CA PHE A 144 -0.50 19.92 -1.83
C PHE A 144 -0.89 20.62 -0.54
N PHE A 145 -0.81 19.96 0.61
CA PHE A 145 -1.31 20.46 1.90
C PHE A 145 -0.17 20.60 2.92
N ARG A 146 0.90 21.25 2.51
CA ARG A 146 2.03 21.54 3.40
C ARG A 146 1.55 22.30 4.65
N GLU A 147 2.14 22.03 5.79
CA GLU A 147 1.75 22.60 7.10
C GLU A 147 0.35 22.17 7.60
N GLY A 148 -0.26 21.15 7.00
CA GLY A 148 -1.57 20.64 7.43
C GLY A 148 -2.75 21.58 7.13
N LYS A 149 -2.54 22.67 6.37
CA LYS A 149 -3.58 23.63 6.01
C LYS A 149 -4.17 23.29 4.63
N ILE A 150 -5.48 23.14 4.57
CA ILE A 150 -6.24 22.98 3.33
C ILE A 150 -6.83 24.35 2.97
N THR A 151 -6.25 25.04 1.99
CA THR A 151 -6.81 26.25 1.41
C THR A 151 -7.53 25.90 0.11
N GLN A 152 -8.48 26.76 -0.35
CA GLN A 152 -9.16 26.56 -1.61
C GLN A 152 -8.15 26.40 -2.77
N LYS A 153 -7.14 27.25 -2.83
CA LYS A 153 -6.08 27.19 -3.85
C LYS A 153 -5.31 25.85 -3.83
N SER A 154 -4.99 25.31 -2.65
CA SER A 154 -4.28 24.04 -2.55
C SER A 154 -5.19 22.86 -2.92
N LEU A 155 -6.46 22.95 -2.58
CA LEU A 155 -7.48 21.95 -2.95
C LEU A 155 -7.68 21.92 -4.47
N ASP A 156 -7.85 23.06 -5.11
CA ASP A 156 -8.02 23.17 -6.57
C ASP A 156 -6.81 22.60 -7.33
N ARG A 157 -5.60 22.84 -6.84
CA ARG A 157 -4.38 22.22 -7.39
C ARG A 157 -4.37 20.71 -7.25
N ALA A 158 -4.81 20.18 -6.10
CA ALA A 158 -4.90 18.73 -5.87
C ALA A 158 -5.96 18.10 -6.79
N ILE A 159 -7.15 18.73 -6.92
CA ILE A 159 -8.20 18.29 -7.82
C ILE A 159 -7.73 18.27 -9.27
N THR A 160 -7.06 19.34 -9.73
CA THR A 160 -6.51 19.41 -11.08
C THR A 160 -5.50 18.27 -11.32
N ALA A 161 -4.58 18.04 -10.38
CA ALA A 161 -3.61 16.95 -10.51
C ALA A 161 -4.28 15.57 -10.56
N LEU A 162 -5.33 15.36 -9.78
CA LEU A 162 -6.12 14.11 -9.80
C LEU A 162 -6.84 13.91 -11.13
N SER A 163 -7.44 14.98 -11.67
CA SER A 163 -8.18 14.89 -12.95
C SER A 163 -7.29 14.61 -14.16
N LEU A 164 -5.98 14.84 -14.05
CA LEU A 164 -5.02 14.64 -15.13
C LEU A 164 -4.27 13.31 -15.04
N ILE A 165 -4.44 12.55 -13.97
CA ILE A 165 -3.62 11.36 -13.70
C ILE A 165 -3.78 10.28 -14.78
N HIS A 166 -4.98 10.14 -15.35
CA HIS A 166 -5.27 9.19 -16.42
C HIS A 166 -4.71 9.59 -17.80
N ILE A 167 -4.20 10.81 -17.93
CA ILE A 167 -3.63 11.33 -19.19
C ILE A 167 -2.12 11.16 -19.19
N SER A 168 -1.47 11.18 -18.05
CA SER A 168 -0.02 11.22 -17.90
C SER A 168 0.64 9.89 -17.58
N GLU A 169 -0.11 8.86 -17.26
CA GLU A 169 0.40 7.50 -17.06
C GLU A 169 -0.10 6.60 -18.21
N PRO A 170 0.71 6.39 -19.27
CA PRO A 170 0.37 5.38 -20.26
C PRO A 170 0.37 4.00 -19.62
N THR A 171 -0.65 3.23 -19.91
CA THR A 171 -0.85 1.82 -19.57
C THR A 171 0.31 0.95 -20.00
#